data_90f1fe03e645fcffbc699ed43774c884
#
_entry.id   90f1fe03e645fcffbc699ed43774c884
#
_cell.length_a   1.000
_cell.length_b   1.000
_cell.length_c   1.000
_cell.angle_alpha   90.00
_cell.angle_beta   90.00
_cell.angle_gamma   90.00
#
_symmetry.space_group_name_H-M   'P 1'
#
loop_
_entity.id
_entity.type
_entity.pdbx_description
1 polymer ?
#
loop_
_entity_poly.entity_id
_entity_poly.type
_entity_poly.pdbx_seq_one_letter_code
_entity_poly.pdbx_strand_id
1 'polypeptide(L)'
;TYYFSGVPYYESQKQEIRIRNFDFDVKSRDLLLQSAEWLFKSNFKTLVEAQMRYPVKKELEELRLLAGNSLNQPQLGGMLQLSGSIDRLEPTEVQLSDRYMLLIVESSGRLKAGLKAP
;
A
#
# COMPACT_ATOMS: atom_id res chain seq x y z
N THR A 1 -11.69 24.21 9.62
CA THR A 1 -11.08 23.07 8.93
C THR A 1 -9.57 23.10 9.12
N TYR A 2 -9.01 21.97 9.52
CA TYR A 2 -7.57 21.82 9.69
C TYR A 2 -6.97 21.09 8.52
N TYR A 3 -5.82 21.56 8.06
CA TYR A 3 -5.09 20.96 6.95
C TYR A 3 -3.73 20.47 7.42
N PHE A 4 -3.33 19.32 6.92
CA PHE A 4 -2.02 18.76 7.23
C PHE A 4 -1.42 18.13 5.98
N SER A 5 -0.13 17.90 6.01
CA SER A 5 0.63 17.23 4.96
C SER A 5 1.42 16.08 5.53
N GLY A 6 1.81 15.18 4.67
CA GLY A 6 2.64 14.04 5.03
C GLY A 6 3.01 13.25 3.80
N VAL A 7 3.99 12.37 3.94
CA VAL A 7 4.47 11.52 2.86
C VAL A 7 4.12 10.06 3.19
N PRO A 8 3.27 9.42 2.40
CA PRO A 8 2.98 8.01 2.62
C PRO A 8 4.16 7.14 2.17
N TYR A 9 4.40 6.06 2.88
CA TYR A 9 5.41 5.08 2.53
C TYR A 9 5.01 3.69 3.02
N TYR A 10 5.58 2.66 2.40
CA TYR A 10 5.35 1.29 2.80
C TYR A 10 6.46 0.81 3.75
N GLU A 11 6.07 0.27 4.90
CA GLU A 11 6.98 -0.35 5.85
C GLU A 11 6.91 -1.87 5.69
N SER A 12 8.01 -2.46 5.19
CA SER A 12 8.03 -3.85 4.74
C SER A 12 7.98 -4.89 5.87
N GLN A 13 8.55 -4.61 7.02
CA GLN A 13 8.60 -5.58 8.12
C GLN A 13 7.22 -5.87 8.69
N LYS A 14 6.42 -4.84 8.89
CA LYS A 14 5.06 -4.97 9.41
C LYS A 14 3.99 -4.99 8.33
N GLN A 15 4.39 -4.81 7.07
CA GLN A 15 3.50 -4.76 5.92
C GLN A 15 2.36 -3.77 6.13
N GLU A 16 2.73 -2.54 6.38
CA GLU A 16 1.77 -1.46 6.62
C GLU A 16 2.19 -0.18 5.90
N ILE A 17 1.22 0.64 5.57
CA ILE A 17 1.44 1.98 5.05
C ILE A 17 1.50 2.93 6.22
N ARG A 18 2.52 3.76 6.25
CA ARG A 18 2.74 4.80 7.26
C ARG A 18 2.90 6.15 6.62
N ILE A 19 2.79 7.18 7.43
CA ILE A 19 3.00 8.57 7.02
C ILE A 19 4.23 9.09 7.74
N ARG A 20 5.11 9.75 7.00
CA ARG A 20 6.26 10.45 7.56
C ARG A 20 6.17 11.94 7.25
N ASN A 21 6.95 12.74 7.96
CA ASN A 21 6.99 14.19 7.79
C ASN A 21 5.61 14.83 7.93
N PHE A 22 4.83 14.32 8.88
CA PHE A 22 3.53 14.87 9.20
C PHE A 22 3.68 16.29 9.76
N ASP A 23 2.92 17.23 9.20
CA ASP A 23 2.87 18.58 9.70
C ASP A 23 1.52 19.23 9.36
N PHE A 24 1.13 20.21 10.15
CA PHE A 24 0.01 21.09 9.83
C PHE A 24 0.50 22.25 8.97
N ASP A 25 -0.39 22.78 8.13
CA ASP A 25 -0.10 24.05 7.47
C ASP A 25 -0.06 25.18 8.51
N VAL A 26 0.50 26.33 8.15
CA VAL A 26 0.71 27.44 9.09
C VAL A 26 -0.62 27.88 9.71
N LYS A 27 -1.66 28.01 8.91
CA LYS A 27 -2.97 28.47 9.37
C LYS A 27 -3.62 27.49 10.33
N SER A 28 -3.56 26.20 10.02
CA SER A 28 -4.10 25.16 10.91
C SER A 28 -3.34 25.08 12.21
N ARG A 29 -2.01 25.22 12.18
CA ARG A 29 -1.16 25.25 13.36
C ARG A 29 -1.53 26.43 14.27
N ASP A 30 -1.71 27.61 13.69
CA ASP A 30 -2.08 28.80 14.47
C ASP A 30 -3.44 28.63 15.14
N LEU A 31 -4.41 28.07 14.44
CA LEU A 31 -5.71 27.78 15.02
C LEU A 31 -5.64 26.77 16.17
N LEU A 32 -4.84 25.74 16.01
CA LEU A 32 -4.65 24.73 17.05
C LEU A 32 -3.93 25.30 18.27
N LEU A 33 -2.94 26.16 18.06
CA LEU A 33 -2.24 26.84 19.17
C LEU A 33 -3.16 27.70 20.01
N GLN A 34 -4.15 28.34 19.37
CA GLN A 34 -5.15 29.14 20.08
C GLN A 34 -6.13 28.29 20.87
N SER A 35 -6.48 27.12 20.37
CA SER A 35 -7.50 26.28 20.96
C SER A 35 -6.96 25.20 21.90
N ALA A 36 -5.78 24.68 21.63
CA ALA A 36 -5.19 23.55 22.36
C ALA A 36 -3.66 23.59 22.25
N GLU A 37 -3.05 24.56 22.89
CA GLU A 37 -1.59 24.78 22.83
C GLU A 37 -0.78 23.53 23.19
N TRP A 38 -1.28 22.71 24.09
CA TRP A 38 -0.60 21.48 24.49
C TRP A 38 -0.42 20.47 23.35
N LEU A 39 -1.21 20.56 22.27
CA LEU A 39 -1.07 19.69 21.10
C LEU A 39 0.25 19.88 20.36
N PHE A 40 0.92 21.00 20.58
CA PHE A 40 2.20 21.29 19.93
C PHE A 40 3.40 21.04 20.82
N LYS A 41 3.22 20.30 21.90
CA LYS A 41 4.34 19.81 22.68
C LYS A 41 5.18 18.86 21.82
N SER A 42 6.48 18.76 22.12
CA SER A 42 7.54 18.21 21.28
C SER A 42 7.27 16.85 20.62
N ASN A 43 6.40 16.02 21.19
CA ASN A 43 6.15 14.67 20.68
C ASN A 43 4.75 14.50 20.04
N PHE A 44 3.99 15.57 19.84
CA PHE A 44 2.66 15.44 19.24
C PHE A 44 2.73 14.89 17.83
N LYS A 45 3.61 15.40 16.98
CA LYS A 45 3.80 14.92 15.60
C LYS A 45 4.15 13.44 15.58
N THR A 46 5.07 13.04 16.44
CA THR A 46 5.48 11.64 16.57
C THR A 46 4.31 10.73 16.97
N LEU A 47 3.46 11.19 17.90
CA LEU A 47 2.29 10.45 18.32
C LEU A 47 1.29 10.29 17.18
N VAL A 48 1.03 11.34 16.41
CA VAL A 48 0.13 11.28 15.26
C VAL A 48 0.66 10.33 14.19
N GLU A 49 1.94 10.44 13.85
CA GLU A 49 2.58 9.55 12.88
C GLU A 49 2.49 8.09 13.33
N ALA A 50 2.66 7.82 14.62
CA ALA A 50 2.54 6.48 15.18
C ALA A 50 1.13 5.90 15.09
N GLN A 51 0.10 6.75 15.05
CA GLN A 51 -1.30 6.33 14.90
C GLN A 51 -1.73 6.20 13.43
N MET A 52 -1.01 6.82 12.50
CA MET A 52 -1.31 6.76 11.07
C MET A 52 -0.69 5.54 10.44
N ARG A 53 -1.27 4.37 10.73
CA ARG A 53 -0.81 3.08 10.23
C ARG A 53 -1.95 2.34 9.57
N TYR A 54 -1.72 1.87 8.36
CA TYR A 54 -2.69 1.09 7.60
C TYR A 54 -2.09 -0.28 7.28
N PRO A 55 -2.47 -1.33 8.04
CA PRO A 55 -2.02 -2.68 7.73
C PRO A 55 -2.56 -3.11 6.38
N VAL A 56 -1.70 -3.64 5.51
CA VAL A 56 -2.08 -4.11 4.17
C VAL A 56 -1.68 -5.56 3.92
N LYS A 57 -1.24 -6.27 4.94
CA LYS A 57 -0.82 -7.66 4.83
C LYS A 57 -1.89 -8.55 4.22
N LYS A 58 -3.12 -8.42 4.70
CA LYS A 58 -4.25 -9.21 4.22
C LYS A 58 -4.55 -8.93 2.76
N GLU A 59 -4.59 -7.66 2.39
CA GLU A 59 -4.89 -7.21 1.04
C GLU A 59 -3.81 -7.66 0.04
N LEU A 60 -2.55 -7.60 0.44
CA LEU A 60 -1.45 -8.09 -0.37
C LEU A 60 -1.51 -9.60 -0.58
N GLU A 61 -1.85 -10.35 0.45
CA GLU A 61 -2.02 -11.80 0.33
C GLU A 61 -3.20 -12.16 -0.57
N GLU A 62 -4.32 -11.47 -0.44
CA GLU A 62 -5.47 -11.65 -1.33
C GLU A 62 -5.11 -11.34 -2.78
N LEU A 63 -4.36 -10.26 -3.02
CA LEU A 63 -3.90 -9.91 -4.35
C LEU A 63 -2.97 -10.99 -4.92
N ARG A 64 -2.06 -11.50 -4.11
CA ARG A 64 -1.15 -12.58 -4.52
C ARG A 64 -1.92 -13.83 -4.94
N LEU A 65 -2.93 -14.21 -4.18
CA LEU A 65 -3.77 -15.36 -4.48
C LEU A 65 -4.60 -15.17 -5.75
N LEU A 66 -5.20 -13.99 -5.93
CA LEU A 66 -5.96 -13.67 -7.13
C LEU A 66 -5.09 -13.73 -8.38
N ALA A 67 -3.92 -13.13 -8.32
CA ALA A 67 -3.00 -13.14 -9.45
C ALA A 67 -2.48 -14.53 -9.73
N GLY A 68 -2.17 -15.32 -8.70
CA GLY A 68 -1.76 -16.71 -8.84
C GLY A 68 -2.85 -17.58 -9.48
N ASN A 69 -4.09 -17.40 -9.06
CA ASN A 69 -5.22 -18.12 -9.66
C ASN A 69 -5.39 -17.80 -11.14
N SER A 70 -5.18 -16.54 -11.52
CA SER A 70 -5.25 -16.15 -12.93
C SER A 70 -4.16 -16.82 -13.78
N LEU A 71 -3.01 -17.11 -13.20
CA LEU A 71 -1.93 -17.81 -13.88
C LEU A 71 -2.18 -19.30 -14.07
N ASN A 72 -3.18 -19.88 -13.41
CA ASN A 72 -3.48 -21.31 -13.44
C ASN A 72 -4.78 -21.63 -14.20
N GLN A 73 -5.12 -20.82 -15.17
CA GLN A 73 -6.31 -21.02 -15.98
C GLN A 73 -5.96 -21.43 -17.40
N PRO A 74 -6.78 -22.32 -18.01
CA PRO A 74 -6.58 -22.65 -19.41
C PRO A 74 -6.90 -21.46 -20.30
N GLN A 75 -6.15 -21.32 -21.37
CA GLN A 75 -6.26 -20.21 -22.33
C GLN A 75 -6.42 -20.79 -23.75
N LEU A 76 -6.84 -19.94 -24.68
CA LEU A 76 -6.97 -20.27 -26.09
C LEU A 76 -7.81 -21.54 -26.33
N GLY A 77 -9.01 -21.60 -25.72
CA GLY A 77 -9.91 -22.74 -25.88
C GLY A 77 -9.39 -24.07 -25.35
N GLY A 78 -8.46 -24.01 -24.39
CA GLY A 78 -7.85 -25.19 -23.80
C GLY A 78 -6.58 -25.67 -24.49
N MET A 79 -6.14 -25.00 -25.55
CA MET A 79 -4.88 -25.35 -26.24
C MET A 79 -3.67 -24.97 -25.42
N LEU A 80 -3.77 -23.91 -24.63
CA LEU A 80 -2.71 -23.41 -23.77
C LEU A 80 -3.06 -23.68 -22.33
N GLN A 81 -2.21 -24.43 -21.64
CA GLN A 81 -2.32 -24.63 -20.20
C GLN A 81 -1.27 -23.79 -19.51
N LEU A 82 -1.73 -22.89 -18.64
CA LEU A 82 -0.86 -22.08 -17.83
C LEU A 82 -0.83 -22.64 -16.41
N SER A 83 0.37 -22.71 -15.86
CA SER A 83 0.56 -22.97 -14.44
C SER A 83 1.65 -22.04 -13.93
N GLY A 84 1.47 -21.53 -12.74
CA GLY A 84 2.42 -20.61 -12.20
C GLY A 84 2.14 -20.24 -10.76
N SER A 85 3.06 -19.50 -10.20
CA SER A 85 2.95 -18.99 -8.84
C SER A 85 3.54 -17.60 -8.78
N ILE A 86 2.98 -16.79 -7.90
CA ILE A 86 3.58 -15.53 -7.51
C ILE A 86 4.28 -15.78 -6.18
N ASP A 87 5.61 -15.75 -6.22
CA ASP A 87 6.44 -16.05 -5.05
C ASP A 87 6.59 -14.83 -4.16
N ARG A 88 6.59 -13.65 -4.76
CA ARG A 88 6.78 -12.40 -4.04
C ARG A 88 5.93 -11.30 -4.63
N LEU A 89 5.29 -10.55 -3.76
CA LEU A 89 4.53 -9.36 -4.09
C LEU A 89 4.92 -8.27 -3.10
N GLU A 90 5.56 -7.22 -3.56
CA GLU A 90 6.09 -6.18 -2.68
C GLU A 90 5.74 -4.78 -3.20
N PRO A 91 5.10 -3.96 -2.38
CA PRO A 91 4.90 -2.55 -2.73
C PRO A 91 6.22 -1.82 -2.82
N THR A 92 6.38 -1.03 -3.87
CA THR A 92 7.57 -0.21 -4.10
C THR A 92 7.29 1.27 -3.94
N GLU A 93 6.04 1.67 -4.11
CA GLU A 93 5.66 3.06 -4.06
C GLU A 93 4.21 3.20 -3.58
N VAL A 94 3.93 4.28 -2.86
CA VAL A 94 2.59 4.65 -2.45
C VAL A 94 2.29 6.03 -3.02
N GLN A 95 1.16 6.16 -3.71
CA GLN A 95 0.70 7.43 -4.25
C GLN A 95 -0.70 7.72 -3.74
N LEU A 96 -0.97 9.00 -3.45
CA LEU A 96 -2.29 9.45 -3.04
C LEU A 96 -2.95 10.21 -4.18
N SER A 97 -4.21 9.90 -4.41
CA SER A 97 -5.08 10.67 -5.30
C SER A 97 -6.29 11.16 -4.51
N ASP A 98 -7.19 11.90 -5.16
CA ASP A 98 -8.37 12.47 -4.48
C ASP A 98 -9.25 11.44 -3.78
N ARG A 99 -9.30 10.21 -4.30
CA ARG A 99 -10.19 9.16 -3.78
C ARG A 99 -9.49 7.86 -3.47
N TYR A 100 -8.25 7.69 -3.91
CA TYR A 100 -7.57 6.41 -3.82
C TYR A 100 -6.19 6.56 -3.23
N MET A 101 -5.80 5.54 -2.52
CA MET A 101 -4.41 5.29 -2.21
C MET A 101 -3.93 4.20 -3.17
N LEU A 102 -2.94 4.53 -4.00
CA LEU A 102 -2.40 3.61 -4.98
C LEU A 102 -1.13 2.96 -4.44
N LEU A 103 -1.11 1.65 -4.48
CA LEU A 103 0.09 0.87 -4.22
C LEU A 103 0.65 0.38 -5.54
N ILE A 104 1.87 0.80 -5.85
CA ILE A 104 2.60 0.25 -6.98
C ILE A 104 3.38 -0.94 -6.46
N VAL A 105 3.14 -2.10 -7.07
CA VAL A 105 3.61 -3.38 -6.55
C VAL A 105 4.45 -4.06 -7.61
N GLU A 106 5.61 -4.55 -7.20
CA GLU A 106 6.42 -5.44 -8.01
C GLU A 106 6.13 -6.89 -7.61
N SER A 107 6.03 -7.75 -8.61
CA SER A 107 5.83 -9.17 -8.38
C SER A 107 6.90 -9.98 -9.09
N SER A 108 7.28 -11.10 -8.49
CA SER A 108 8.12 -12.10 -9.11
C SER A 108 7.49 -13.46 -8.95
N GLY A 109 7.74 -14.35 -9.92
CA GLY A 109 7.12 -15.65 -9.89
C GLY A 109 7.61 -16.53 -11.01
N ARG A 110 6.92 -17.66 -11.17
CA ARG A 110 7.21 -18.65 -12.21
C ARG A 110 5.97 -18.87 -13.06
N LEU A 111 6.16 -19.00 -14.33
CA LEU A 111 5.10 -19.32 -15.27
C LEU A 111 5.55 -20.46 -16.17
N LYS A 112 4.72 -21.51 -16.22
CA LYS A 112 4.87 -22.59 -17.18
C LYS A 112 3.72 -22.53 -18.18
N ALA A 113 4.05 -22.67 -19.44
CA ALA A 113 3.06 -22.72 -20.50
C ALA A 113 3.19 -24.05 -21.24
N GLY A 114 2.13 -24.81 -21.25
CA GLY A 114 2.07 -26.04 -22.00
C GLY A 114 1.11 -25.91 -23.17
N LEU A 115 1.55 -26.32 -24.35
CA LEU A 115 0.71 -26.36 -25.53
C LEU A 115 0.22 -27.79 -25.75
N LYS A 116 -1.10 -27.92 -25.91
CA LYS A 116 -1.68 -29.21 -26.21
C LYS A 116 -1.32 -29.61 -27.65
N ALA A 117 -0.73 -30.78 -27.80
CA ALA A 117 -0.41 -31.29 -29.12
C ALA A 117 -1.67 -31.57 -29.92
N PRO A 118 -1.68 -31.30 -31.23
CA PRO A 118 -2.81 -31.58 -32.09
C PRO A 118 -3.09 -33.09 -32.20
#